data_0a8d318a4d0f7daed6f0f5e178b3fb75
#
_entry.id   0a8d318a4d0f7daed6f0f5e178b3fb75
#
_cell.length_a   1.000
_cell.length_b   1.000
_cell.length_c   1.000
_cell.angle_alpha   90.00
_cell.angle_beta   90.00
_cell.angle_gamma   90.00
#
_symmetry.space_group_name_H-M   'P 1'
#
loop_
_entity.id
_entity.type
_entity.pdbx_description
1 polymer ?
#
loop_
_entity_poly.entity_id
_entity_poly.type
_entity_poly.pdbx_seq_one_letter_code
_entity_poly.pdbx_strand_id
1 'polypeptide(L)'
;MTFSECLKQSLQYSIAAKQALMNDEHQIMAFDAMVHMVVQAYKNGGRLYIAGNGGSAADAQHLAAEFVSKLAKDRAPLAAEALTVDSSILTAIGNDYGYDQLFARQIAGKMRAEDVFLGISTSGHSPNILAALETCRKMGLRSIMFLGHDGGQAAELADHCVIVPGDRTSVIQELHIVLAHCLCACVESELFA
;
A
#
# COMPACT_ATOMS: atom_id res chain seq x y z
N MET A 1 -34.59 3.13 6.59
CA MET A 1 -33.65 2.09 6.10
C MET A 1 -33.48 1.06 7.21
N THR A 2 -33.76 -0.20 6.92
CA THR A 2 -33.52 -1.32 7.85
C THR A 2 -32.03 -1.69 7.85
N PHE A 3 -31.58 -2.43 8.88
CA PHE A 3 -30.19 -2.92 8.91
C PHE A 3 -29.86 -3.81 7.70
N SER A 4 -30.79 -4.63 7.27
CA SER A 4 -30.63 -5.48 6.09
C SER A 4 -30.53 -4.69 4.78
N GLU A 5 -31.28 -3.61 4.64
CA GLU A 5 -31.18 -2.69 3.48
C GLU A 5 -29.81 -1.99 3.48
N CYS A 6 -29.34 -1.54 4.65
CA CYS A 6 -28.00 -0.94 4.80
C CYS A 6 -26.90 -1.90 4.35
N LEU A 7 -26.93 -3.15 4.81
CA LEU A 7 -25.96 -4.18 4.43
C LEU A 7 -25.99 -4.43 2.90
N LYS A 8 -27.19 -4.64 2.34
CA LYS A 8 -27.35 -4.88 0.89
C LYS A 8 -26.80 -3.72 0.07
N GLN A 9 -27.08 -2.48 0.49
CA GLN A 9 -26.56 -1.29 -0.18
C GLN A 9 -25.05 -1.21 -0.12
N SER A 10 -24.42 -1.50 1.03
CA SER A 10 -22.96 -1.52 1.16
C SER A 10 -22.33 -2.58 0.25
N LEU A 11 -22.89 -3.78 0.19
CA LEU A 11 -22.45 -4.83 -0.73
C LEU A 11 -22.59 -4.42 -2.19
N GLN A 12 -23.67 -3.73 -2.57
CA GLN A 12 -23.86 -3.24 -3.95
C GLN A 12 -22.79 -2.22 -4.34
N TYR A 13 -22.43 -1.27 -3.45
CA TYR A 13 -21.33 -0.33 -3.70
C TYR A 13 -19.98 -1.04 -3.86
N SER A 14 -19.69 -2.02 -3.01
CA SER A 14 -18.48 -2.81 -3.10
C SER A 14 -18.39 -3.61 -4.41
N ILE A 15 -19.48 -4.26 -4.80
CA ILE A 15 -19.56 -5.02 -6.07
C ILE A 15 -19.37 -4.09 -7.28
N ALA A 16 -20.05 -2.94 -7.30
CA ALA A 16 -19.94 -1.98 -8.39
C ALA A 16 -18.50 -1.45 -8.54
N ALA A 17 -17.84 -1.12 -7.44
CA ALA A 17 -16.46 -0.65 -7.46
C ALA A 17 -15.48 -1.74 -7.95
N LYS A 18 -15.66 -3.00 -7.53
CA LYS A 18 -14.85 -4.13 -8.01
C LYS A 18 -15.05 -4.37 -9.51
N GLN A 19 -16.30 -4.30 -10.00
CA GLN A 19 -16.58 -4.41 -11.42
C GLN A 19 -15.96 -3.27 -12.24
N ALA A 20 -16.00 -2.04 -11.72
CA ALA A 20 -15.37 -0.90 -12.37
C ALA A 20 -13.83 -1.08 -12.45
N LEU A 21 -13.17 -1.46 -11.36
CA LEU A 21 -11.72 -1.73 -11.36
C LEU A 21 -11.34 -2.86 -12.33
N MET A 22 -12.11 -3.93 -12.36
CA MET A 22 -11.88 -5.08 -13.24
C MET A 22 -11.95 -4.73 -14.74
N ASN A 23 -12.69 -3.69 -15.11
CA ASN A 23 -12.84 -3.20 -16.48
C ASN A 23 -11.90 -2.01 -16.80
N ASP A 24 -11.07 -1.58 -15.87
CA ASP A 24 -10.12 -0.49 -16.07
C ASP A 24 -8.73 -1.05 -16.42
N GLU A 25 -8.51 -1.25 -17.73
CA GLU A 25 -7.24 -1.77 -18.26
C GLU A 25 -6.02 -0.95 -17.82
N HIS A 26 -6.17 0.38 -17.65
CA HIS A 26 -5.07 1.23 -17.21
C HIS A 26 -4.65 0.89 -15.77
N GLN A 27 -5.60 0.70 -14.87
CA GLN A 27 -5.31 0.34 -13.47
C GLN A 27 -4.78 -1.10 -13.37
N ILE A 28 -5.27 -2.01 -14.21
CA ILE A 28 -4.73 -3.39 -14.28
C ILE A 28 -3.28 -3.39 -14.74
N MET A 29 -2.93 -2.64 -15.80
CA MET A 29 -1.53 -2.51 -16.26
C MET A 29 -0.64 -1.82 -15.22
N ALA A 30 -1.16 -0.82 -14.50
CA ALA A 30 -0.44 -0.19 -13.41
C ALA A 30 -0.14 -1.19 -12.27
N PHE A 31 -1.10 -2.05 -11.94
CA PHE A 31 -0.91 -3.12 -10.96
C PHE A 31 0.19 -4.12 -11.40
N ASP A 32 0.20 -4.54 -12.66
CA ASP A 32 1.26 -5.41 -13.20
C ASP A 32 2.65 -4.78 -13.05
N ALA A 33 2.78 -3.47 -13.36
CA ALA A 33 4.04 -2.75 -13.18
C ALA A 33 4.48 -2.72 -11.70
N MET A 34 3.55 -2.57 -10.76
CA MET A 34 3.83 -2.63 -9.33
C MET A 34 4.31 -4.02 -8.90
N VAL A 35 3.65 -5.09 -9.35
CA VAL A 35 4.07 -6.49 -9.08
C VAL A 35 5.50 -6.71 -9.57
N HIS A 36 5.79 -6.31 -10.81
CA HIS A 36 7.12 -6.45 -11.39
C HIS A 36 8.18 -5.70 -10.58
N MET A 37 7.89 -4.48 -10.11
CA MET A 37 8.82 -3.70 -9.28
C MET A 37 9.12 -4.41 -7.95
N VAL A 38 8.12 -4.95 -7.28
CA VAL A 38 8.30 -5.67 -6.00
C VAL A 38 9.05 -6.98 -6.21
N VAL A 39 8.73 -7.74 -7.27
CA VAL A 39 9.47 -8.97 -7.63
C VAL A 39 10.96 -8.67 -7.89
N GLN A 40 11.26 -7.61 -8.64
CA GLN A 40 12.65 -7.21 -8.89
C GLN A 40 13.37 -6.76 -7.62
N ALA A 41 12.69 -6.06 -6.71
CA ALA A 41 13.25 -5.72 -5.41
C ALA A 41 13.69 -6.98 -4.64
N TYR A 42 12.82 -7.97 -4.51
CA TYR A 42 13.16 -9.21 -3.81
C TYR A 42 14.27 -10.01 -4.53
N LYS A 43 14.28 -10.08 -5.86
CA LYS A 43 15.36 -10.71 -6.62
C LYS A 43 16.73 -10.05 -6.38
N ASN A 44 16.73 -8.75 -6.05
CA ASN A 44 17.93 -7.97 -5.73
C ASN A 44 18.26 -7.92 -4.23
N GLY A 45 17.56 -8.71 -3.40
CA GLY A 45 17.77 -8.72 -1.93
C GLY A 45 17.13 -7.59 -1.17
N GLY A 46 16.25 -6.82 -1.81
CA GLY A 46 15.50 -5.72 -1.21
C GLY A 46 14.34 -6.19 -0.34
N ARG A 47 13.64 -5.21 0.24
CA ARG A 47 12.51 -5.37 1.17
C ARG A 47 11.33 -4.50 0.74
N LEU A 48 10.16 -4.85 1.25
CA LEU A 48 8.95 -4.04 1.12
C LEU A 48 8.69 -3.29 2.43
N TYR A 49 8.67 -1.95 2.38
CA TYR A 49 8.27 -1.10 3.50
C TYR A 49 6.88 -0.53 3.22
N ILE A 50 5.97 -0.64 4.19
CA ILE A 50 4.55 -0.36 3.97
C ILE A 50 4.07 0.66 4.99
N ALA A 51 3.31 1.67 4.54
CA ALA A 51 2.73 2.67 5.43
C ALA A 51 1.32 3.09 4.99
N GLY A 52 0.53 3.52 5.96
CA GLY A 52 -0.81 4.07 5.80
C GLY A 52 -1.31 4.66 7.11
N ASN A 53 -2.46 5.31 7.10
CA ASN A 53 -3.08 5.88 8.28
C ASN A 53 -4.39 5.15 8.63
N GLY A 54 -4.75 5.07 9.90
CA GLY A 54 -6.02 4.48 10.35
C GLY A 54 -6.22 3.05 9.86
N GLY A 55 -7.28 2.79 9.07
CA GLY A 55 -7.54 1.47 8.46
C GLY A 55 -6.41 1.03 7.53
N SER A 56 -5.86 1.96 6.75
CA SER A 56 -4.70 1.68 5.89
C SER A 56 -3.41 1.37 6.66
N ALA A 57 -3.28 1.77 7.93
CA ALA A 57 -2.20 1.32 8.80
C ALA A 57 -2.39 -0.14 9.20
N ALA A 58 -3.64 -0.57 9.44
CA ALA A 58 -3.97 -1.97 9.69
C ALA A 58 -3.70 -2.83 8.44
N ASP A 59 -4.06 -2.34 7.24
CA ASP A 59 -3.76 -3.02 5.97
C ASP A 59 -2.25 -3.16 5.75
N ALA A 60 -1.45 -2.13 6.10
CA ALA A 60 0.00 -2.20 6.02
C ALA A 60 0.59 -3.30 6.91
N GLN A 61 0.09 -3.44 8.13
CA GLN A 61 0.50 -4.50 9.07
C GLN A 61 0.06 -5.88 8.58
N HIS A 62 -1.17 -5.99 8.09
CA HIS A 62 -1.71 -7.22 7.54
C HIS A 62 -0.85 -7.69 6.36
N LEU A 63 -0.59 -6.81 5.38
CA LEU A 63 0.21 -7.16 4.22
C LEU A 63 1.65 -7.54 4.59
N ALA A 64 2.29 -6.82 5.53
CA ALA A 64 3.62 -7.19 6.01
C ALA A 64 3.63 -8.61 6.61
N ALA A 65 2.58 -8.99 7.34
CA ALA A 65 2.44 -10.34 7.90
C ALA A 65 2.32 -11.42 6.80
N GLU A 66 1.57 -11.14 5.72
CA GLU A 66 1.44 -12.06 4.58
C GLU A 66 2.78 -12.31 3.88
N PHE A 67 3.61 -11.29 3.73
CA PHE A 67 4.94 -11.42 3.14
C PHE A 67 5.92 -12.19 4.07
N VAL A 68 5.93 -11.85 5.36
CA VAL A 68 6.88 -12.45 6.33
C VAL A 68 6.47 -13.87 6.70
N SER A 69 5.17 -14.16 6.86
CA SER A 69 4.63 -15.49 7.12
C SER A 69 4.41 -16.21 5.77
N LYS A 70 3.19 -16.19 5.29
CA LYS A 70 2.75 -16.68 3.98
C LYS A 70 1.30 -16.28 3.74
N LEU A 71 0.92 -16.07 2.48
CA LEU A 71 -0.49 -15.95 2.12
C LEU A 71 -1.10 -17.33 1.80
N ALA A 72 -0.56 -18.03 0.83
CA ALA A 72 -1.13 -19.29 0.33
C ALA A 72 -0.12 -20.44 0.31
N LYS A 73 1.08 -20.21 -0.25
CA LYS A 73 2.12 -21.25 -0.39
C LYS A 73 3.03 -21.29 0.83
N ASP A 74 3.39 -22.50 1.26
CA ASP A 74 4.48 -22.67 2.23
C ASP A 74 5.81 -22.40 1.55
N ARG A 75 6.49 -21.32 1.96
CA ARG A 75 7.70 -20.80 1.30
C ARG A 75 8.61 -20.08 2.29
N ALA A 76 9.81 -19.78 1.86
CA ALA A 76 10.72 -18.94 2.62
C ALA A 76 10.11 -17.54 2.87
N PRO A 77 10.34 -16.92 4.05
CA PRO A 77 9.83 -15.59 4.35
C PRO A 77 10.38 -14.54 3.40
N LEU A 78 9.53 -13.60 3.00
CA LEU A 78 9.91 -12.40 2.26
C LEU A 78 9.98 -11.21 3.23
N ALA A 79 11.08 -10.45 3.17
CA ALA A 79 11.31 -9.36 4.11
C ALA A 79 10.34 -8.20 3.84
N ALA A 80 9.43 -7.93 4.77
CA ALA A 80 8.51 -6.79 4.72
C ALA A 80 8.35 -6.16 6.11
N GLU A 81 8.15 -4.86 6.17
CA GLU A 81 7.97 -4.12 7.41
C GLU A 81 6.88 -3.06 7.26
N ALA A 82 5.89 -3.10 8.16
CA ALA A 82 4.95 -2.00 8.31
C ALA A 82 5.57 -0.91 9.19
N LEU A 83 5.70 0.31 8.66
CA LEU A 83 6.25 1.47 9.38
C LEU A 83 5.28 2.01 10.46
N THR A 84 4.22 1.28 10.73
CA THR A 84 3.10 1.67 11.61
C THR A 84 3.09 0.91 12.94
N VAL A 85 4.10 0.09 13.23
CA VAL A 85 4.06 -0.85 14.38
C VAL A 85 4.90 -0.42 15.59
N ASP A 86 6.01 0.29 15.39
CA ASP A 86 6.88 0.70 16.49
C ASP A 86 6.35 1.97 17.13
N SER A 87 5.66 1.80 18.26
CA SER A 87 5.07 2.91 19.00
C SER A 87 6.09 3.91 19.54
N SER A 88 7.30 3.44 19.88
CA SER A 88 8.38 4.32 20.36
C SER A 88 8.91 5.20 19.23
N ILE A 89 9.12 4.64 18.04
CA ILE A 89 9.53 5.41 16.85
C ILE A 89 8.43 6.42 16.49
N LEU A 90 7.17 5.97 16.41
CA LEU A 90 6.05 6.83 16.03
C LEU A 90 5.84 8.00 17.00
N THR A 91 5.88 7.71 18.30
CA THR A 91 5.67 8.75 19.32
C THR A 91 6.85 9.71 19.41
N ALA A 92 8.10 9.23 19.31
CA ALA A 92 9.28 10.09 19.31
C ALA A 92 9.29 11.02 18.09
N ILE A 93 9.10 10.48 16.87
CA ILE A 93 9.05 11.30 15.67
C ILE A 93 7.87 12.29 15.73
N GLY A 94 6.68 11.82 16.14
CA GLY A 94 5.51 12.67 16.27
C GLY A 94 5.69 13.83 17.23
N ASN A 95 6.37 13.59 18.37
CA ASN A 95 6.69 14.61 19.36
C ASN A 95 7.76 15.62 18.90
N ASP A 96 8.82 15.13 18.27
CA ASP A 96 10.02 15.94 17.99
C ASP A 96 9.97 16.62 16.62
N TYR A 97 9.31 16.01 15.63
CA TYR A 97 9.31 16.44 14.22
C TYR A 97 7.92 16.63 13.63
N GLY A 98 6.88 16.26 14.37
CA GLY A 98 5.49 16.33 13.93
C GLY A 98 5.02 15.06 13.19
N TYR A 99 3.69 14.90 13.13
CA TYR A 99 3.03 13.74 12.54
C TYR A 99 3.35 13.54 11.05
N ASP A 100 3.60 14.61 10.33
CA ASP A 100 3.91 14.57 8.90
C ASP A 100 5.24 13.89 8.59
N GLN A 101 6.15 13.79 9.57
CA GLN A 101 7.47 13.18 9.40
C GLN A 101 7.52 11.70 9.80
N LEU A 102 6.41 11.10 10.27
CA LEU A 102 6.37 9.74 10.82
C LEU A 102 7.00 8.70 9.91
N PHE A 103 6.66 8.72 8.64
CA PHE A 103 7.13 7.72 7.67
C PHE A 103 8.42 8.18 6.97
N ALA A 104 8.52 9.45 6.63
CA ALA A 104 9.69 10.04 5.95
C ALA A 104 11.00 9.76 6.72
N ARG A 105 11.00 9.97 8.04
CA ARG A 105 12.19 9.71 8.86
C ARG A 105 12.54 8.22 8.95
N GLN A 106 11.55 7.35 9.02
CA GLN A 106 11.78 5.91 9.02
C GLN A 106 12.34 5.43 7.68
N ILE A 107 11.80 5.93 6.56
CA ILE A 107 12.33 5.66 5.21
C ILE A 107 13.79 6.08 5.12
N ALA A 108 14.11 7.32 5.49
CA ALA A 108 15.47 7.83 5.44
C ALA A 108 16.47 7.02 6.30
N GLY A 109 16.02 6.46 7.42
CA GLY A 109 16.87 5.68 8.34
C GLY A 109 16.99 4.19 7.97
N LYS A 110 15.99 3.61 7.32
CA LYS A 110 15.88 2.15 7.13
C LYS A 110 16.10 1.69 5.70
N MET A 111 15.55 2.41 4.71
CA MET A 111 15.51 1.93 3.32
C MET A 111 16.86 2.04 2.61
N ARG A 112 17.08 1.11 1.68
CA ARG A 112 18.22 0.99 0.78
C ARG A 112 17.75 1.06 -0.68
N ALA A 113 18.69 1.18 -1.60
CA ALA A 113 18.40 1.35 -3.04
C ALA A 113 17.58 0.19 -3.65
N GLU A 114 17.71 -1.01 -3.09
CA GLU A 114 17.02 -2.22 -3.55
C GLU A 114 15.59 -2.32 -3.05
N ASP A 115 15.22 -1.52 -2.02
CA ASP A 115 13.92 -1.60 -1.35
C ASP A 115 12.82 -0.87 -2.13
N VAL A 116 11.57 -1.23 -1.82
CA VAL A 116 10.37 -0.56 -2.34
C VAL A 116 9.53 -0.04 -1.17
N PHE A 117 9.05 1.18 -1.28
CA PHE A 117 8.03 1.75 -0.41
C PHE A 117 6.64 1.54 -1.02
N LEU A 118 5.72 0.95 -0.27
CA LEU A 118 4.28 0.89 -0.60
C LEU A 118 3.51 1.80 0.37
N GLY A 119 2.95 2.87 -0.17
CA GLY A 119 2.03 3.72 0.57
C GLY A 119 0.57 3.35 0.29
N ILE A 120 -0.28 3.44 1.31
CA ILE A 120 -1.73 3.19 1.21
C ILE A 120 -2.45 4.44 1.69
N SER A 121 -3.20 5.10 0.79
CA SER A 121 -3.94 6.32 1.12
C SER A 121 -5.24 6.41 0.32
N THR A 122 -6.37 6.48 1.02
CA THR A 122 -7.68 6.61 0.36
C THR A 122 -7.86 7.95 -0.34
N SER A 123 -7.24 9.03 0.15
CA SER A 123 -7.39 10.38 -0.40
C SER A 123 -6.22 10.81 -1.31
N GLY A 124 -5.05 10.18 -1.21
CA GLY A 124 -3.84 10.64 -1.89
C GLY A 124 -3.28 11.99 -1.40
N HIS A 125 -3.83 12.55 -0.30
CA HIS A 125 -3.45 13.88 0.23
C HIS A 125 -2.88 13.85 1.65
N SER A 126 -2.65 12.68 2.24
CA SER A 126 -2.13 12.55 3.60
C SER A 126 -0.71 13.13 3.71
N PRO A 127 -0.45 14.20 4.51
CA PRO A 127 0.84 14.89 4.53
C PRO A 127 2.02 13.97 4.86
N ASN A 128 1.85 13.03 5.78
CA ASN A 128 2.91 12.07 6.14
C ASN A 128 3.23 11.06 5.01
N ILE A 129 2.25 10.70 4.16
CA ILE A 129 2.47 9.87 2.97
C ILE A 129 3.16 10.69 1.88
N LEU A 130 2.76 11.95 1.68
CA LEU A 130 3.42 12.85 0.72
C LEU A 130 4.88 13.08 1.10
N ALA A 131 5.17 13.36 2.39
CA ALA A 131 6.53 13.51 2.89
C ALA A 131 7.37 12.23 2.72
N ALA A 132 6.74 11.05 2.87
CA ALA A 132 7.38 9.75 2.60
C ALA A 132 7.77 9.61 1.13
N LEU A 133 6.86 9.91 0.19
CA LEU A 133 7.11 9.85 -1.24
C LEU A 133 8.18 10.84 -1.69
N GLU A 134 8.13 12.09 -1.19
CA GLU A 134 9.19 13.08 -1.44
C GLU A 134 10.57 12.59 -0.94
N THR A 135 10.60 11.91 0.19
CA THR A 135 11.83 11.32 0.73
C THR A 135 12.34 10.20 -0.18
N CYS A 136 11.46 9.31 -0.66
CA CYS A 136 11.82 8.30 -1.65
C CYS A 136 12.44 8.95 -2.90
N ARG A 137 11.80 9.97 -3.48
CA ARG A 137 12.32 10.69 -4.65
C ARG A 137 13.70 11.32 -4.40
N LYS A 138 13.87 12.01 -3.26
CA LYS A 138 15.16 12.64 -2.88
C LYS A 138 16.29 11.62 -2.71
N MET A 139 15.97 10.40 -2.27
CA MET A 139 16.93 9.33 -2.05
C MET A 139 17.09 8.39 -3.26
N GLY A 140 16.33 8.58 -4.34
CA GLY A 140 16.32 7.67 -5.50
C GLY A 140 15.74 6.29 -5.18
N LEU A 141 14.84 6.19 -4.20
CA LEU A 141 14.16 4.97 -3.80
C LEU A 141 12.87 4.78 -4.61
N ARG A 142 12.50 3.53 -4.85
CA ARG A 142 11.27 3.17 -5.57
C ARG A 142 10.05 3.25 -4.66
N SER A 143 8.94 3.72 -5.23
CA SER A 143 7.70 3.88 -4.50
C SER A 143 6.48 3.46 -5.32
N ILE A 144 5.55 2.77 -4.67
CA ILE A 144 4.27 2.36 -5.24
C ILE A 144 3.12 2.75 -4.30
N MET A 145 1.93 2.98 -4.85
CA MET A 145 0.79 3.47 -4.07
C MET A 145 -0.50 2.73 -4.38
N PHE A 146 -1.26 2.40 -3.32
CA PHE A 146 -2.69 2.12 -3.43
C PHE A 146 -3.45 3.39 -3.05
N LEU A 147 -4.23 3.90 -3.99
CA LEU A 147 -4.94 5.18 -3.89
C LEU A 147 -6.44 5.02 -4.13
N GLY A 148 -7.22 6.00 -3.73
CA GLY A 148 -8.64 6.12 -4.04
C GLY A 148 -8.96 7.50 -4.61
N HIS A 149 -10.23 7.78 -4.84
CA HIS A 149 -10.75 9.00 -5.45
C HIS A 149 -10.07 9.32 -6.78
N ASP A 150 -9.37 10.44 -6.86
CA ASP A 150 -8.60 10.91 -8.03
C ASP A 150 -7.08 10.65 -7.90
N GLY A 151 -6.66 9.96 -6.83
CA GLY A 151 -5.25 9.68 -6.54
C GLY A 151 -4.53 10.81 -5.83
N GLY A 152 -5.07 12.03 -5.84
CA GLY A 152 -4.49 13.20 -5.19
C GLY A 152 -3.04 13.47 -5.60
N GLN A 153 -2.32 14.23 -4.79
CA GLN A 153 -0.90 14.55 -5.02
C GLN A 153 0.02 13.32 -4.99
N ALA A 154 -0.39 12.26 -4.28
CA ALA A 154 0.41 11.04 -4.18
C ALA A 154 0.59 10.33 -5.52
N ALA A 155 -0.40 10.41 -6.42
CA ALA A 155 -0.33 9.82 -7.75
C ALA A 155 0.77 10.44 -8.63
N GLU A 156 1.08 11.73 -8.44
CA GLU A 156 2.14 12.44 -9.19
C GLU A 156 3.54 12.19 -8.61
N LEU A 157 3.61 11.74 -7.36
CA LEU A 157 4.88 11.54 -6.64
C LEU A 157 5.39 10.10 -6.71
N ALA A 158 4.51 9.12 -6.80
CA ALA A 158 4.88 7.70 -6.85
C ALA A 158 5.39 7.27 -8.24
N ASP A 159 6.24 6.24 -8.29
CA ASP A 159 6.67 5.64 -9.56
C ASP A 159 5.53 4.89 -10.25
N HIS A 160 4.72 4.16 -9.48
CA HIS A 160 3.49 3.53 -9.95
C HIS A 160 2.40 3.64 -8.88
N CYS A 161 1.15 3.77 -9.34
CA CYS A 161 0.00 3.74 -8.44
C CYS A 161 -1.19 3.05 -9.09
N VAL A 162 -2.01 2.40 -8.26
CA VAL A 162 -3.35 1.94 -8.63
C VAL A 162 -4.35 2.83 -7.91
N ILE A 163 -5.23 3.48 -8.68
CA ILE A 163 -6.31 4.31 -8.17
C ILE A 163 -7.60 3.49 -8.25
N VAL A 164 -8.10 3.07 -7.10
CA VAL A 164 -9.32 2.27 -7.05
C VAL A 164 -10.56 3.15 -7.09
N PRO A 165 -11.62 2.73 -7.82
CA PRO A 165 -12.86 3.47 -7.89
C PRO A 165 -13.64 3.40 -6.57
N GLY A 166 -14.44 4.42 -6.29
CA GLY A 166 -15.35 4.49 -5.16
C GLY A 166 -15.31 5.82 -4.42
N ASP A 167 -16.47 6.27 -3.92
CA ASP A 167 -16.62 7.53 -3.19
C ASP A 167 -16.57 7.35 -1.67
N ARG A 168 -16.67 6.09 -1.21
CA ARG A 168 -16.69 5.77 0.22
C ARG A 168 -15.36 5.19 0.66
N THR A 169 -14.78 5.76 1.71
CA THR A 169 -13.52 5.28 2.30
C THR A 169 -13.53 3.78 2.59
N SER A 170 -14.65 3.25 3.11
CA SER A 170 -14.78 1.81 3.39
C SER A 170 -14.67 0.95 2.12
N VAL A 171 -15.30 1.35 1.01
CA VAL A 171 -15.24 0.65 -0.27
C VAL A 171 -13.83 0.72 -0.85
N ILE A 172 -13.19 1.89 -0.79
CA ILE A 172 -11.79 2.07 -1.23
C ILE A 172 -10.86 1.13 -0.44
N GLN A 173 -11.00 1.06 0.89
CA GLN A 173 -10.21 0.16 1.74
C GLN A 173 -10.46 -1.32 1.43
N GLU A 174 -11.70 -1.72 1.13
CA GLU A 174 -11.99 -3.09 0.67
C GLU A 174 -11.25 -3.44 -0.64
N LEU A 175 -11.11 -2.49 -1.57
CA LEU A 175 -10.32 -2.72 -2.78
C LEU A 175 -8.82 -2.72 -2.49
N HIS A 176 -8.34 -1.87 -1.60
CA HIS A 176 -6.93 -1.87 -1.19
C HIS A 176 -6.50 -3.23 -0.61
N ILE A 177 -7.33 -3.87 0.23
CA ILE A 177 -6.97 -5.20 0.74
C ILE A 177 -7.05 -6.28 -0.34
N VAL A 178 -7.93 -6.16 -1.34
CA VAL A 178 -7.92 -7.06 -2.51
C VAL A 178 -6.61 -6.90 -3.29
N LEU A 179 -6.16 -5.67 -3.58
CA LEU A 179 -4.88 -5.41 -4.23
C LEU A 179 -3.70 -5.96 -3.42
N ALA A 180 -3.73 -5.79 -2.09
CA ALA A 180 -2.71 -6.27 -1.18
C ALA A 180 -2.55 -7.81 -1.25
N HIS A 181 -3.65 -8.55 -1.18
CA HIS A 181 -3.64 -10.01 -1.32
C HIS A 181 -3.20 -10.44 -2.71
N CYS A 182 -3.69 -9.78 -3.78
CA CYS A 182 -3.27 -10.07 -5.14
C CYS A 182 -1.76 -9.81 -5.34
N LEU A 183 -1.24 -8.70 -4.81
CA LEU A 183 0.20 -8.39 -4.87
C LEU A 183 1.02 -9.51 -4.22
N CYS A 184 0.65 -9.95 -3.01
CA CYS A 184 1.34 -11.03 -2.33
C CYS A 184 1.27 -12.34 -3.13
N ALA A 185 0.08 -12.73 -3.62
CA ALA A 185 -0.12 -13.96 -4.40
C ALA A 185 0.69 -13.96 -5.71
N CYS A 186 0.72 -12.83 -6.42
CA CYS A 186 1.51 -12.68 -7.65
C CYS A 186 3.02 -12.78 -7.37
N VAL A 187 3.50 -12.08 -6.33
CA VAL A 187 4.92 -12.15 -5.92
C VAL A 187 5.30 -13.57 -5.48
N GLU A 188 4.45 -14.25 -4.70
CA GLU A 188 4.66 -15.66 -4.34
C GLU A 188 4.75 -16.57 -5.59
N SER A 189 3.86 -16.36 -6.56
CA SER A 189 3.85 -17.14 -7.79
C SER A 189 5.13 -16.96 -8.62
N GLU A 190 5.63 -15.72 -8.71
CA GLU A 190 6.82 -15.38 -9.51
C GLU A 190 8.14 -15.83 -8.87
N LEU A 191 8.22 -15.84 -7.54
CA LEU A 191 9.45 -16.14 -6.81
C LEU A 191 9.57 -17.62 -6.40
N PHE A 192 8.44 -18.33 -6.27
CA PHE A 192 8.37 -19.70 -5.75
C PHE A 192 7.54 -20.63 -6.66
N ALA A 193 7.60 -20.41 -7.98
CA ALA A 193 6.93 -21.25 -8.99
C ALA A 193 7.46 -22.68 -9.01
#